data_053a3e67aeca26720a528507994116ae
#
_entry.id   053a3e67aeca26720a528507994116ae
#
_cell.length_a   1.000
_cell.length_b   1.000
_cell.length_c   1.000
_cell.angle_alpha   90.00
_cell.angle_beta   90.00
_cell.angle_gamma   90.00
#
_symmetry.space_group_name_H-M   'P 1'
#
loop_
_entity.id
_entity.type
_entity.pdbx_description
1 polymer ?
#
loop_
_entity_poly.entity_id
_entity_poly.type
_entity_poly.pdbx_seq_one_letter_code
_entity_poly.pdbx_strand_id
1 'polypeptide(L)' 'MKKILEAWIEQKIKFDSEMEYLTFYHDLKNGKKAYEVVSEEKCSDGSVVVHLLRQYNNNKFPKAGD' A
#
# COMPACT_ATOMS: atom_id res chain seq x y z
N MET A 1 -30.25 -7.31 2.94
CA MET A 1 -28.91 -7.49 3.56
C MET A 1 -27.85 -7.02 2.60
N LYS A 2 -26.92 -6.17 3.06
CA LYS A 2 -25.87 -5.69 2.17
C LYS A 2 -24.75 -6.71 2.07
N LYS A 3 -24.05 -6.68 0.92
CA LYS A 3 -22.91 -7.54 0.68
C LYS A 3 -21.78 -6.69 0.11
N ILE A 4 -20.61 -6.76 0.73
CA ILE A 4 -19.44 -6.03 0.24
C ILE A 4 -18.78 -6.87 -0.84
N LEU A 5 -18.77 -6.34 -2.07
CA LEU A 5 -18.19 -7.06 -3.21
C LEU A 5 -16.70 -6.83 -3.32
N GLU A 6 -16.24 -5.64 -2.95
CA GLU A 6 -14.82 -5.34 -2.95
C GLU A 6 -14.56 -4.18 -1.97
N ALA A 7 -13.39 -4.14 -1.42
CA ALA A 7 -13.01 -3.07 -0.49
C ALA A 7 -11.50 -2.96 -0.43
N TRP A 8 -11.00 -1.73 -0.25
CA TRP A 8 -9.58 -1.48 -0.12
C TRP A 8 -9.35 -0.26 0.75
N ILE A 9 -8.08 -0.09 1.17
CA ILE A 9 -7.66 1.06 1.96
C ILE A 9 -6.69 1.87 1.11
N GLU A 10 -6.95 3.17 1.01
CA GLU A 10 -6.03 4.08 0.35
C GLU A 10 -5.25 4.83 1.41
N GLN A 11 -3.93 4.83 1.30
CA GLN A 11 -3.06 5.48 2.27
C GLN A 11 -2.00 6.33 1.59
N LYS A 12 -1.64 7.42 2.26
CA LYS A 12 -0.50 8.23 1.87
C LYS A 12 0.39 8.31 3.10
N ILE A 13 1.58 7.68 3.02
CA ILE A 13 2.44 7.51 4.18
C ILE A 13 3.77 8.19 3.93
N LYS A 14 4.24 8.95 4.94
CA LYS A 14 5.57 9.54 4.91
C LYS A 14 6.49 8.71 5.77
N PHE A 15 7.57 8.23 5.18
CA PHE A 15 8.63 7.50 5.89
C PHE A 15 9.80 8.42 6.11
N ASP A 16 10.42 8.36 7.29
CA ASP A 16 11.52 9.25 7.62
C ASP A 16 12.77 8.97 6.80
N SER A 17 12.90 7.75 6.27
CA SER A 17 14.05 7.37 5.46
C SER A 17 13.64 6.35 4.42
N GLU A 18 14.48 6.20 3.40
CA GLU A 18 14.27 5.18 2.38
C GLU A 18 14.33 3.78 2.99
N MET A 19 15.17 3.58 4.00
CA MET A 19 15.29 2.29 4.67
C MET A 19 13.97 1.88 5.32
N GLU A 20 13.28 2.81 5.97
CA GLU A 20 11.98 2.53 6.55
C GLU A 20 10.96 2.12 5.49
N TYR A 21 10.97 2.82 4.37
CA TYR A 21 10.08 2.47 3.28
C TYR A 21 10.39 1.08 2.72
N LEU A 22 11.65 0.76 2.52
CA LEU A 22 12.04 -0.54 1.99
C LEU A 22 11.60 -1.67 2.93
N THR A 23 11.72 -1.48 4.23
CA THR A 23 11.26 -2.45 5.21
C THR A 23 9.75 -2.65 5.10
N PHE A 24 9.01 -1.55 5.00
CA PHE A 24 7.57 -1.60 4.86
C PHE A 24 7.17 -2.33 3.56
N TYR A 25 7.83 -1.98 2.46
CA TYR A 25 7.56 -2.58 1.17
C TYR A 25 7.84 -4.07 1.18
N HIS A 26 8.93 -4.47 1.83
CA HIS A 26 9.28 -5.87 1.97
C HIS A 26 8.17 -6.64 2.70
N ASP A 27 7.63 -6.04 3.77
CA ASP A 27 6.53 -6.65 4.50
C ASP A 27 5.28 -6.76 3.65
N LEU A 28 4.99 -5.76 2.83
CA LEU A 28 3.87 -5.83 1.89
C LEU A 28 4.03 -6.98 0.91
N LYS A 29 5.24 -7.12 0.35
CA LYS A 29 5.51 -8.19 -0.63
C LYS A 29 5.34 -9.57 -0.02
N ASN A 30 5.73 -9.73 1.24
CA ASN A 30 5.65 -11.01 1.92
C ASN A 30 4.28 -11.27 2.53
N GLY A 31 3.41 -10.25 2.55
CA GLY A 31 2.05 -10.41 3.04
C GLY A 31 1.20 -11.18 2.05
N LYS A 32 0.07 -11.67 2.54
CA LYS A 32 -0.86 -12.44 1.72
C LYS A 32 -1.92 -11.58 1.04
N LYS A 33 -2.00 -10.29 1.41
CA LYS A 33 -3.02 -9.39 0.88
C LYS A 33 -2.47 -8.64 -0.32
N ALA A 34 -3.37 -8.31 -1.24
CA ALA A 34 -3.01 -7.58 -2.43
C ALA A 34 -2.74 -6.11 -2.11
N TYR A 35 -1.91 -5.47 -2.92
CA TYR A 35 -1.61 -4.06 -2.79
C TYR A 35 -1.21 -3.49 -4.14
N GLU A 36 -1.24 -2.16 -4.23
CA GLU A 36 -0.73 -1.46 -5.40
C GLU A 36 -0.09 -0.15 -4.93
N VAL A 37 1.16 0.09 -5.33
CA VAL A 37 1.82 1.37 -5.06
C VAL A 37 1.51 2.31 -6.22
N VAL A 38 0.79 3.38 -5.92
CA VAL A 38 0.37 4.35 -6.94
C VAL A 38 1.51 5.28 -7.28
N SER A 39 2.22 5.78 -6.27
CA SER A 39 3.33 6.70 -6.50
C SER A 39 4.28 6.70 -5.32
N GLU A 40 5.54 7.08 -5.61
CA GLU A 40 6.59 7.25 -4.61
C GLU A 40 7.25 8.59 -4.89
N GLU A 41 7.47 9.37 -3.84
CA GLU A 41 8.09 10.67 -3.97
C GLU A 41 9.19 10.80 -2.94
N LYS A 42 10.41 11.04 -3.40
CA LYS A 42 11.55 11.26 -2.52
C LYS A 42 11.68 12.75 -2.23
N CYS A 43 11.78 13.08 -0.95
CA CYS A 43 11.91 14.45 -0.52
C CYS A 43 13.36 14.83 -0.31
N SER A 44 13.64 16.14 -0.32
CA SER A 44 15.01 16.63 -0.20
C SER A 44 15.65 16.33 1.14
N ASP A 45 14.83 16.10 2.17
CA ASP A 45 15.32 15.80 3.52
C ASP A 45 15.59 14.32 3.74
N GLY A 46 15.46 13.49 2.69
CA GLY A 46 15.69 12.05 2.78
C GLY A 46 14.45 11.25 3.12
N SER A 47 13.32 11.90 3.36
CA SER A 47 12.08 11.17 3.59
C SER A 47 11.46 10.72 2.27
N VAL A 48 10.52 9.77 2.36
CA VAL A 48 9.82 9.23 1.20
C VAL A 48 8.33 9.26 1.47
N VAL A 49 7.56 9.79 0.53
CA VAL A 49 6.10 9.80 0.63
C VAL A 49 5.57 8.79 -0.38
N VAL A 50 4.77 7.86 0.10
CA VAL A 50 4.23 6.78 -0.72
C VAL A 50 2.71 6.80 -0.70
N HIS A 51 2.12 6.75 -1.87
CA HIS A 51 0.67 6.64 -2.03
C HIS A 51 0.35 5.23 -2.51
N LEU A 52 -0.43 4.49 -1.73
CA LEU A 52 -0.70 3.10 -2.06
C LEU A 52 -2.13 2.72 -1.73
N LEU A 53 -2.55 1.61 -2.33
CA LEU A 53 -3.83 0.98 -2.08
C LEU A 53 -3.56 -0.42 -1.55
N ARG A 54 -4.34 -0.84 -0.55
CA ARG A 54 -4.18 -2.16 0.07
C ARG A 54 -5.54 -2.84 0.18
N GLN A 55 -5.53 -4.15 0.05
CA GLN A 55 -6.73 -4.94 0.24
C GLN A 55 -7.25 -4.81 1.68
N TYR A 56 -8.55 -4.63 1.83
CA TYR A 56 -9.17 -4.54 3.14
C TYR A 56 -9.73 -5.92 3.52
N ASN A 57 -9.16 -6.53 4.56
CA ASN A 57 -9.53 -7.87 5.02
C ASN A 57 -9.45 -8.87 3.86
N ASN A 58 -10.50 -9.66 3.65
CA ASN A 58 -10.55 -10.64 2.58
C ASN A 58 -11.43 -10.20 1.41
N ASN A 59 -11.73 -8.91 1.33
CA ASN A 59 -12.56 -8.39 0.25
C ASN A 59 -11.76 -8.33 -1.04
N LYS A 60 -12.48 -8.36 -2.16
CA LYS A 60 -11.85 -8.27 -3.46
C LYS A 60 -11.13 -6.93 -3.62
N PHE A 61 -9.92 -6.98 -4.17
CA PHE A 61 -9.14 -5.79 -4.48
C PHE A 61 -9.06 -5.65 -5.99
N PRO A 62 -9.76 -4.68 -6.59
CA PRO A 62 -9.94 -4.65 -8.05
C PRO A 62 -8.66 -4.36 -8.83
N LYS A 63 -7.63 -3.83 -8.20
CA LYS A 63 -6.41 -3.43 -8.90
C LYS A 63 -5.30 -4.45 -8.83
N ALA A 64 -5.49 -5.53 -8.11
CA ALA A 64 -4.43 -6.49 -7.90
C ALA A 64 -4.70 -7.80 -8.60
N GLY A 65 -3.69 -8.30 -9.29
CA GLY A 65 -3.62 -9.69 -9.64
C GLY A 65 -4.64 -10.26 -10.59
N ASP A 66 -5.01 -9.52 -11.53
CA ASP A 66 -5.86 -10.12 -12.57
C ASP A 66 -5.04 -10.91 -13.56
#